data_e22c56d1d8bcd16da56289945d01fc54
#
_entry.id   e22c56d1d8bcd16da56289945d01fc54
#
_cell.length_a   1.000
_cell.length_b   1.000
_cell.length_c   1.000
_cell.angle_alpha   90.00
_cell.angle_beta   90.00
_cell.angle_gamma   90.00
#
_symmetry.space_group_name_H-M   'P 1'
#
loop_
_entity.id
_entity.type
_entity.pdbx_description
1 polymer ?
#
loop_
_entity_poly.entity_id
_entity_poly.type
_entity_poly.pdbx_seq_one_letter_code
_entity_poly.pdbx_strand_id
1 'polypeptide(L)'
;MINMNLKFVYLILFGLLLIFVASNTNAKTIVIKNATIYDGVNDTPFKGNIQIEDDKIKRISSSNLQGDFIIDAQEKIVTPGLIATDTEIGIVEIGALSVTRDDSADMLSLIHI
;
A
#
# COMPACT_ATOMS: atom_id res chain seq x y z
N MET A 1 52.05 -12.95 20.00
CA MET A 1 51.92 -13.00 18.50
C MET A 1 50.83 -13.96 18.15
N ILE A 2 49.71 -13.48 17.67
CA ILE A 2 48.58 -14.32 17.26
C ILE A 2 48.90 -14.83 15.85
N ASN A 3 49.28 -16.09 15.72
CA ASN A 3 49.46 -16.76 14.43
C ASN A 3 48.10 -17.05 13.82
N MET A 4 47.50 -16.02 13.20
CA MET A 4 46.22 -16.18 12.54
C MET A 4 46.42 -16.90 11.23
N ASN A 5 45.80 -18.08 11.11
CA ASN A 5 45.91 -18.92 9.94
C ASN A 5 45.35 -18.17 8.71
N LEU A 6 46.16 -18.06 7.65
CA LEU A 6 45.81 -17.30 6.45
C LEU A 6 44.42 -17.67 5.87
N LYS A 7 44.04 -18.95 5.99
CA LYS A 7 42.72 -19.47 5.62
C LYS A 7 41.60 -18.85 6.45
N PHE A 8 41.84 -18.58 7.74
CA PHE A 8 40.84 -17.94 8.63
C PHE A 8 40.65 -16.50 8.30
N VAL A 9 41.69 -15.78 7.88
CA VAL A 9 41.62 -14.39 7.40
C VAL A 9 40.78 -14.30 6.12
N TYR A 10 41.00 -15.21 5.16
CA TYR A 10 40.20 -15.27 3.93
C TYR A 10 38.73 -15.57 4.21
N LEU A 11 38.42 -16.43 5.17
CA LEU A 11 37.03 -16.76 5.55
C LEU A 11 36.32 -15.56 6.15
N ILE A 12 37.01 -14.78 7.00
CA ILE A 12 36.47 -13.55 7.59
C ILE A 12 36.27 -12.48 6.51
N LEU A 13 37.23 -12.30 5.61
CA LEU A 13 37.13 -11.33 4.51
C LEU A 13 36.00 -11.66 3.55
N PHE A 14 35.84 -12.96 3.23
CA PHE A 14 34.74 -13.44 2.39
C PHE A 14 33.36 -13.26 3.07
N GLY A 15 33.26 -13.52 4.39
CA GLY A 15 32.06 -13.25 5.18
C GLY A 15 31.70 -11.77 5.23
N LEU A 16 32.71 -10.89 5.39
CA LEU A 16 32.53 -9.43 5.39
C LEU A 16 32.07 -8.91 4.03
N LEU A 17 32.59 -9.49 2.94
CA LEU A 17 32.20 -9.16 1.56
C LEU A 17 30.75 -9.55 1.28
N LEU A 18 30.27 -10.68 1.77
CA LEU A 18 28.87 -11.12 1.63
C LEU A 18 27.90 -10.20 2.37
N ILE A 19 28.26 -9.65 3.51
CA ILE A 19 27.43 -8.70 4.27
C ILE A 19 27.29 -7.38 3.49
N PHE A 20 28.33 -6.97 2.75
CA PHE A 20 28.30 -5.70 2.00
C PHE A 20 27.42 -5.76 0.74
N VAL A 21 27.17 -6.95 0.18
CA VAL A 21 26.33 -7.12 -1.03
C VAL A 21 24.82 -7.10 -0.71
N ALA A 22 24.43 -7.36 0.54
CA ALA A 22 23.02 -7.53 0.93
C ALA A 22 22.23 -6.21 1.13
N SER A 23 22.81 -5.02 0.91
CA SER A 23 22.24 -3.75 1.40
C SER A 23 21.63 -2.83 0.35
N ASN A 24 21.38 -3.28 -0.89
CA ASN A 24 20.80 -2.41 -1.93
C ASN A 24 19.35 -2.80 -2.27
N THR A 25 18.44 -2.75 -1.30
CA THR A 25 17.01 -2.68 -1.61
C THR A 25 16.66 -1.21 -1.87
N ASN A 26 16.65 -0.81 -3.13
CA ASN A 26 16.11 0.50 -3.51
C ASN A 26 14.58 0.44 -3.39
N ALA A 27 14.06 0.93 -2.29
CA ALA A 27 12.64 1.18 -2.15
C ALA A 27 12.20 2.19 -3.20
N LYS A 28 11.21 1.83 -4.03
CA LYS A 28 10.68 2.70 -5.07
C LYS A 28 9.79 3.76 -4.43
N THR A 29 10.16 5.02 -4.59
CA THR A 29 9.42 6.15 -4.04
C THR A 29 8.62 6.87 -5.13
N ILE A 30 7.30 6.94 -4.94
CA ILE A 30 6.37 7.67 -5.82
C ILE A 30 5.87 8.89 -5.05
N VAL A 31 5.84 10.05 -5.71
CA VAL A 31 5.26 11.27 -5.15
C VAL A 31 4.12 11.77 -6.04
N ILE A 32 2.95 11.92 -5.47
CA ILE A 32 1.80 12.59 -6.09
C ILE A 32 1.83 14.05 -5.61
N LYS A 33 1.99 14.99 -6.53
CA LYS A 33 2.04 16.43 -6.24
C LYS A 33 0.76 17.14 -6.65
N ASN A 34 0.53 18.30 -6.03
CA ASN A 34 -0.56 19.21 -6.38
C ASN A 34 -1.95 18.54 -6.33
N ALA A 35 -2.19 17.72 -5.30
CA ALA A 35 -3.46 17.02 -5.10
C ALA A 35 -4.38 17.77 -4.14
N THR A 36 -5.70 17.67 -4.37
CA THR A 36 -6.73 18.02 -3.39
C THR A 36 -7.09 16.75 -2.64
N ILE A 37 -6.67 16.65 -1.37
CA ILE A 37 -6.69 15.40 -0.59
C ILE A 37 -7.88 15.39 0.35
N TYR A 38 -8.68 14.32 0.26
CA TYR A 38 -9.68 13.93 1.25
C TYR A 38 -9.10 12.74 2.01
N ASP A 39 -8.66 12.93 3.23
CA ASP A 39 -7.98 11.86 4.00
C ASP A 39 -8.92 10.95 4.79
N GLY A 40 -10.22 11.25 4.80
CA GLY A 40 -11.22 10.52 5.56
C GLY A 40 -11.20 10.77 7.07
N VAL A 41 -10.36 11.68 7.55
CA VAL A 41 -10.22 12.06 8.95
C VAL A 41 -10.68 13.49 9.17
N ASN A 42 -10.27 14.39 8.28
CA ASN A 42 -10.65 15.79 8.34
C ASN A 42 -11.95 16.05 7.54
N ASP A 43 -12.81 16.90 8.07
CA ASP A 43 -14.08 17.26 7.41
C ASP A 43 -13.87 18.07 6.12
N THR A 44 -12.73 18.72 5.97
CA THR A 44 -12.42 19.56 4.81
C THR A 44 -11.19 19.05 4.06
N PRO A 45 -11.25 19.05 2.72
CA PRO A 45 -10.08 18.69 1.91
C PRO A 45 -8.98 19.75 2.03
N PHE A 46 -7.75 19.33 1.83
CA PHE A 46 -6.59 20.21 1.81
C PHE A 46 -5.70 19.94 0.60
N LYS A 47 -4.97 20.97 0.16
CA LYS A 47 -3.98 20.84 -0.91
C LYS A 47 -2.67 20.29 -0.36
N GLY A 48 -2.13 19.27 -1.01
CA GLY A 48 -0.89 18.64 -0.54
C GLY A 48 -0.28 17.67 -1.53
N ASN A 49 0.79 17.05 -1.04
CA ASN A 49 1.57 16.05 -1.76
C ASN A 49 1.57 14.76 -0.95
N ILE A 50 1.57 13.62 -1.64
CA ILE A 50 1.56 12.29 -1.04
C ILE A 50 2.83 11.56 -1.47
N GLN A 51 3.58 11.03 -0.51
CA GLN A 51 4.73 10.19 -0.75
C GLN A 51 4.39 8.75 -0.43
N ILE A 52 4.62 7.89 -1.41
CA ILE A 52 4.40 6.45 -1.33
C ILE A 52 5.77 5.78 -1.46
N GLU A 53 6.10 4.92 -0.51
CA GLU A 53 7.34 4.14 -0.51
C GLU A 53 6.95 2.66 -0.50
N ASP A 54 7.39 1.93 -1.50
CA ASP A 54 6.89 0.61 -1.84
C ASP A 54 5.35 0.65 -2.01
N ASP A 55 4.57 -0.02 -1.21
CA ASP A 55 3.11 -0.05 -1.30
C ASP A 55 2.42 0.71 -0.15
N LYS A 56 3.15 1.61 0.53
CA LYS A 56 2.63 2.31 1.72
C LYS A 56 2.72 3.82 1.57
N ILE A 57 1.68 4.52 2.02
CA ILE A 57 1.72 5.97 2.17
C ILE A 57 2.67 6.28 3.33
N LYS A 58 3.80 6.90 3.01
CA LYS A 58 4.83 7.27 3.98
C LYS A 58 4.54 8.61 4.64
N ARG A 59 4.10 9.57 3.82
CA ARG A 59 3.88 10.95 4.26
C ARG A 59 2.85 11.65 3.40
N ILE A 60 2.04 12.48 4.03
CA ILE A 60 1.19 13.47 3.38
C ILE A 60 1.62 14.83 3.93
N SER A 61 1.92 15.80 3.06
CA SER A 61 2.42 17.11 3.46
C SER A 61 2.13 18.17 2.39
N SER A 62 1.95 19.40 2.81
CA SER A 62 1.93 20.56 1.90
C SER A 62 3.31 20.96 1.39
N SER A 63 4.39 20.46 2.03
CA SER A 63 5.76 20.71 1.61
C SER A 63 6.11 19.96 0.34
N ASN A 64 7.14 20.43 -0.38
CA ASN A 64 7.66 19.73 -1.55
C ASN A 64 8.30 18.39 -1.13
N LEU A 65 7.84 17.29 -1.70
CA LEU A 65 8.35 15.93 -1.47
C LEU A 65 9.18 15.49 -2.68
N GLN A 66 10.18 14.67 -2.44
CA GLN A 66 11.05 14.08 -3.48
C GLN A 66 10.79 12.59 -3.59
N GLY A 67 10.92 12.05 -4.80
CA GLY A 67 10.78 10.63 -5.09
C GLY A 67 11.33 10.30 -6.47
N ASP A 68 11.45 9.01 -6.76
CA ASP A 68 11.97 8.50 -8.03
C ASP A 68 10.98 8.75 -9.17
N PHE A 69 9.68 8.71 -8.85
CA PHE A 69 8.59 8.99 -9.79
C PHE A 69 7.72 10.10 -9.24
N ILE A 70 7.44 11.10 -10.08
CA ILE A 70 6.59 12.24 -9.72
C ILE A 70 5.37 12.23 -10.63
N ILE A 71 4.19 12.22 -10.02
CA ILE A 71 2.89 12.34 -10.68
C ILE A 71 2.29 13.68 -10.29
N ASP A 72 2.05 14.55 -11.26
CA ASP A 72 1.33 15.80 -11.02
C ASP A 72 -0.16 15.55 -11.11
N ALA A 73 -0.86 15.67 -10.00
CA ALA A 73 -2.31 15.49 -9.93
C ALA A 73 -3.10 16.67 -10.54
N GLN A 74 -2.45 17.81 -10.83
CA GLN A 74 -3.11 18.95 -11.47
C GLN A 74 -4.37 19.39 -10.70
N GLU A 75 -4.27 19.48 -9.38
CA GLU A 75 -5.37 19.80 -8.46
C GLU A 75 -6.53 18.80 -8.42
N LYS A 76 -6.38 17.64 -9.07
CA LYS A 76 -7.40 16.58 -9.01
C LYS A 76 -7.57 16.06 -7.60
N ILE A 77 -8.74 15.49 -7.37
CA ILE A 77 -9.13 14.93 -6.08
C ILE A 77 -8.46 13.56 -5.88
N VAL A 78 -7.89 13.37 -4.69
CA VAL A 78 -7.39 12.10 -4.20
C VAL A 78 -8.14 11.72 -2.94
N THR A 79 -8.72 10.52 -2.94
CA THR A 79 -9.48 9.96 -1.81
C THR A 79 -8.94 8.60 -1.43
N PRO A 80 -9.15 8.12 -0.19
CA PRO A 80 -9.02 6.71 0.13
C PRO A 80 -9.93 5.86 -0.75
N GLY A 81 -9.63 4.57 -0.85
CA GLY A 81 -10.50 3.62 -1.54
C GLY A 81 -11.90 3.61 -0.91
N LEU A 82 -12.93 3.60 -1.75
CA LEU A 82 -14.31 3.56 -1.29
C LEU A 82 -14.68 2.13 -0.90
N ILE A 83 -15.29 1.98 0.28
CA ILE A 83 -15.84 0.72 0.77
C ILE A 83 -17.36 0.85 0.70
N ALA A 84 -17.99 0.04 -0.14
CA ALA A 84 -19.44 -0.08 -0.17
C ALA A 84 -19.86 -1.03 0.95
N THR A 85 -20.44 -0.48 2.02
CA THR A 85 -20.89 -1.25 3.18
C THR A 85 -22.28 -1.87 2.97
N ASP A 86 -23.02 -1.33 2.00
CA ASP A 86 -24.36 -1.77 1.64
C ASP A 86 -24.40 -2.01 0.13
N THR A 87 -24.20 -3.26 -0.28
CA THR A 87 -24.15 -3.64 -1.70
C THR A 87 -24.79 -5.02 -1.89
N GLU A 88 -25.60 -5.14 -2.93
CA GLU A 88 -26.19 -6.40 -3.37
C GLU A 88 -25.31 -7.16 -4.37
N ILE A 89 -24.12 -6.64 -4.69
CA ILE A 89 -23.19 -7.28 -5.65
C ILE A 89 -22.79 -8.66 -5.11
N GLY A 90 -23.12 -9.71 -5.88
CA GLY A 90 -22.86 -11.10 -5.52
C GLY A 90 -23.95 -11.76 -4.64
N ILE A 91 -24.93 -10.97 -4.15
CA ILE A 91 -26.08 -11.49 -3.37
C ILE A 91 -27.30 -11.67 -4.27
N VAL A 92 -27.43 -10.83 -5.30
CA VAL A 92 -28.55 -10.86 -6.25
C VAL A 92 -27.97 -10.96 -7.66
N GLU A 93 -28.19 -12.11 -8.33
CA GLU A 93 -27.76 -12.29 -9.73
C GLU A 93 -28.77 -11.69 -10.71
N ILE A 94 -30.06 -11.96 -10.49
CA ILE A 94 -31.15 -11.46 -11.32
C ILE A 94 -32.23 -10.89 -10.42
N GLY A 95 -32.41 -9.57 -10.39
CA GLY A 95 -33.32 -8.89 -9.49
C GLY A 95 -34.81 -9.28 -9.61
N ALA A 96 -35.22 -9.90 -10.75
CA ALA A 96 -36.58 -10.36 -10.98
C ALA A 96 -36.86 -11.80 -10.50
N LEU A 97 -35.82 -12.56 -10.14
CA LEU A 97 -35.97 -13.96 -9.73
C LEU A 97 -35.60 -14.10 -8.24
N SER A 98 -36.59 -14.42 -7.42
CA SER A 98 -36.41 -14.60 -5.96
C SER A 98 -35.46 -15.75 -5.62
N VAL A 99 -35.34 -16.75 -6.49
CA VAL A 99 -34.45 -17.91 -6.29
C VAL A 99 -32.95 -17.54 -6.39
N THR A 100 -32.62 -16.41 -7.00
CA THR A 100 -31.23 -15.92 -7.13
C THR A 100 -30.86 -14.85 -6.09
N ARG A 101 -31.75 -14.61 -5.11
CA ARG A 101 -31.55 -13.64 -4.04
C ARG A 101 -31.12 -14.36 -2.77
N ASP A 102 -30.00 -13.96 -2.23
CA ASP A 102 -29.40 -14.52 -1.02
C ASP A 102 -29.38 -13.48 0.12
N ASP A 103 -30.27 -12.49 0.02
CA ASP A 103 -30.39 -11.36 0.94
C ASP A 103 -31.47 -11.57 2.02
N SER A 104 -32.13 -12.74 2.04
CA SER A 104 -33.18 -13.04 3.02
C SER A 104 -32.65 -13.92 4.16
N ALA A 105 -33.10 -13.65 5.38
CA ALA A 105 -32.74 -14.40 6.58
C ALA A 105 -33.12 -15.89 6.51
N ASP A 106 -34.13 -16.24 5.72
CA ASP A 106 -34.57 -17.62 5.54
C ASP A 106 -33.56 -18.50 4.79
N MET A 107 -32.80 -17.89 3.88
CA MET A 107 -31.72 -18.58 3.16
C MET A 107 -30.44 -18.69 3.99
N LEU A 108 -30.16 -17.74 4.87
CA LEU A 108 -29.02 -17.75 5.77
C LEU A 108 -29.09 -18.79 6.86
N SER A 109 -30.33 -19.26 7.20
CA SER A 109 -30.55 -20.29 8.25
C SER A 109 -30.14 -21.70 7.79
N LEU A 110 -29.88 -21.91 6.51
CA LEU A 110 -29.46 -23.21 5.96
C LEU A 110 -27.94 -23.43 5.97
N ILE A 111 -27.15 -22.42 6.33
CA ILE A 111 -25.70 -22.58 6.52
C ILE A 111 -25.47 -23.06 7.97
N HIS A 112 -25.84 -24.29 8.25
CA HIS A 112 -25.35 -24.99 9.45
C HIS A 112 -23.98 -25.56 9.16
N ILE A 113 -22.97 -24.94 9.76
CA ILE A 113 -21.61 -25.49 9.89
C ILE A 113 -21.60 -26.55 10.99
#